data_23268a8e41aba20c66cdeaea90aca61f
#
_entry.id   23268a8e41aba20c66cdeaea90aca61f
#
_cell.length_a   1.000
_cell.length_b   1.000
_cell.length_c   1.000
_cell.angle_alpha   90.00
_cell.angle_beta   90.00
_cell.angle_gamma   90.00
#
_symmetry.space_group_name_H-M   'P 1'
#
loop_
_entity.id
_entity.type
_entity.pdbx_description
1 polymer ?
#
loop_
_entity_poly.entity_id
_entity_poly.type
_entity_poly.pdbx_seq_one_letter_code
_entity_poly.pdbx_strand_id
1 'polypeptide(L)'
;MNHPIRRPEEILAYRPLQRILASKPAGLWSVAPTDSVLTALQIMSEKDIGFLVVLNQGALVGVLSERDCARRVTLAKRPPDATQVADIMVREVVTADLARTFADCLRLMHQHNIRHLPVTDGGKVVAVVSIRDLLSEAVTHHAKIIAELERERLTIFTSTA
;
A
#
# COMPACT_ATOMS: atom_id res chain seq x y z
N MET A 1 -19.52 21.28 30.14
CA MET A 1 -18.61 21.46 28.98
C MET A 1 -19.23 20.71 27.80
N ASN A 2 -19.80 21.48 26.84
CA ASN A 2 -20.37 20.85 25.64
C ASN A 2 -19.27 20.27 24.78
N HIS A 3 -19.12 18.95 24.77
CA HIS A 3 -18.38 18.28 23.71
C HIS A 3 -19.20 18.46 22.41
N PRO A 4 -18.62 19.05 21.35
CA PRO A 4 -19.34 19.14 20.10
C PRO A 4 -19.60 17.71 19.61
N ILE A 5 -20.86 17.39 19.39
CA ILE A 5 -21.28 16.12 18.75
C ILE A 5 -20.61 16.12 17.39
N ARG A 6 -19.60 15.25 17.21
CA ARG A 6 -18.94 15.08 15.91
C ARG A 6 -19.97 14.55 14.93
N ARG A 7 -19.96 15.11 13.73
CA ARG A 7 -20.86 14.64 12.67
C ARG A 7 -20.51 13.19 12.31
N PRO A 8 -21.49 12.32 12.02
CA PRO A 8 -21.24 10.92 11.63
C PRO A 8 -20.21 10.79 10.50
N GLU A 9 -20.19 11.76 9.58
CA GLU A 9 -19.27 11.83 8.45
C GLU A 9 -17.80 11.99 8.90
N GLU A 10 -17.55 12.68 10.02
CA GLU A 10 -16.20 12.86 10.58
C GLU A 10 -15.71 11.62 11.31
N ILE A 11 -16.64 10.86 11.89
CA ILE A 11 -16.34 9.59 12.59
C ILE A 11 -16.08 8.46 11.59
N LEU A 12 -16.80 8.47 10.45
CA LEU A 12 -16.74 7.42 9.43
C LEU A 12 -15.63 7.61 8.41
N ALA A 13 -14.93 8.76 8.41
CA ALA A 13 -13.87 9.01 7.44
C ALA A 13 -12.58 8.24 7.80
N TYR A 14 -12.12 7.41 6.88
CA TYR A 14 -10.78 6.82 6.98
C TYR A 14 -9.70 7.89 6.96
N ARG A 15 -8.55 7.61 7.59
CA ARG A 15 -7.40 8.52 7.53
C ARG A 15 -6.97 8.77 6.09
N PRO A 16 -6.53 9.98 5.73
CA PRO A 16 -5.92 10.26 4.43
C PRO A 16 -4.76 9.32 4.15
N LEU A 17 -4.53 8.97 2.87
CA LEU A 17 -3.45 8.08 2.44
C LEU A 17 -2.09 8.49 3.01
N GLN A 18 -1.81 9.78 3.02
CA GLN A 18 -0.59 10.33 3.61
C GLN A 18 -0.38 9.91 5.08
N ARG A 19 -1.46 9.88 5.89
CA ARG A 19 -1.40 9.44 7.29
C ARG A 19 -1.22 7.94 7.44
N ILE A 20 -1.81 7.15 6.54
CA ILE A 20 -1.60 5.70 6.48
C ILE A 20 -0.14 5.39 6.17
N LEU A 21 0.43 6.06 5.18
CA LEU A 21 1.82 5.89 4.78
C LEU A 21 2.81 6.35 5.86
N ALA A 22 2.52 7.44 6.58
CA ALA A 22 3.35 7.94 7.67
C ALA A 22 3.45 6.97 8.86
N SER A 23 2.52 6.03 9.00
CA SER A 23 2.55 4.99 10.04
C SER A 23 3.37 3.76 9.65
N LYS A 24 3.87 3.69 8.42
CA LYS A 24 4.75 2.61 7.94
C LYS A 24 6.22 2.87 8.26
N PRO A 25 7.03 1.81 8.39
CA PRO A 25 8.48 1.98 8.37
C PRO A 25 8.91 2.72 7.09
N ALA A 26 9.79 3.69 7.26
CA ALA A 26 10.31 4.46 6.13
C ALA A 26 11.10 3.55 5.18
N GLY A 27 10.82 3.64 3.88
CA GLY A 27 11.59 2.96 2.84
C GLY A 27 10.78 2.76 1.56
N LEU A 28 11.31 3.30 0.48
CA LEU A 28 10.90 2.94 -0.87
C LEU A 28 11.97 2.01 -1.43
N TRP A 29 11.63 0.72 -1.54
CA TRP A 29 12.56 -0.27 -2.07
C TRP A 29 12.38 -0.40 -3.58
N SER A 30 13.49 -0.31 -4.30
CA SER A 30 13.48 -0.30 -5.77
C SER A 30 14.65 -1.09 -6.33
N VAL A 31 14.52 -1.45 -7.60
CA VAL A 31 15.57 -2.04 -8.42
C VAL A 31 15.65 -1.30 -9.76
N ALA A 32 16.79 -1.41 -10.43
CA ALA A 32 16.95 -0.93 -11.79
C ALA A 32 16.46 -1.98 -12.81
N PRO A 33 16.06 -1.57 -14.03
CA PRO A 33 15.70 -2.52 -15.09
C PRO A 33 16.82 -3.51 -15.44
N THR A 34 18.08 -3.11 -15.27
CA THR A 34 19.29 -3.90 -15.55
C THR A 34 19.70 -4.84 -14.43
N ASP A 35 19.09 -4.71 -13.25
CA ASP A 35 19.38 -5.62 -12.14
C ASP A 35 18.90 -7.03 -12.46
N SER A 36 19.54 -8.04 -11.85
CA SER A 36 19.09 -9.42 -11.99
C SER A 36 17.84 -9.68 -11.15
N VAL A 37 17.02 -10.63 -11.58
CA VAL A 37 15.88 -11.09 -10.78
C VAL A 37 16.34 -11.66 -9.44
N LEU A 38 17.52 -12.28 -9.40
CA LEU A 38 18.10 -12.76 -8.14
C LEU A 38 18.34 -11.62 -7.16
N THR A 39 18.89 -10.49 -7.61
CA THR A 39 19.06 -9.29 -6.78
C THR A 39 17.73 -8.77 -6.24
N ALA A 40 16.70 -8.72 -7.10
CA ALA A 40 15.36 -8.30 -6.68
C ALA A 40 14.78 -9.24 -5.60
N LEU A 41 14.92 -10.56 -5.76
CA LEU A 41 14.46 -11.55 -4.79
C LEU A 41 15.23 -11.46 -3.46
N GLN A 42 16.53 -11.18 -3.49
CA GLN A 42 17.34 -10.95 -2.30
C GLN A 42 16.83 -9.73 -1.49
N ILE A 43 16.56 -8.61 -2.18
CA ILE A 43 15.99 -7.42 -1.54
C ILE A 43 14.61 -7.73 -0.95
N MET A 44 13.74 -8.44 -1.68
CA MET A 44 12.42 -8.82 -1.18
C MET A 44 12.53 -9.66 0.09
N SER A 45 13.45 -10.64 0.10
CA SER A 45 13.69 -11.51 1.25
C SER A 45 14.26 -10.76 2.46
N GLU A 46 15.29 -9.92 2.24
CA GLU A 46 15.94 -9.15 3.32
C GLU A 46 15.00 -8.11 3.97
N LYS A 47 14.10 -7.55 3.19
CA LYS A 47 13.17 -6.50 3.64
C LYS A 47 11.80 -7.03 4.03
N ASP A 48 11.56 -8.33 3.93
CA ASP A 48 10.26 -8.98 4.17
C ASP A 48 9.13 -8.33 3.36
N ILE A 49 9.37 -8.13 2.06
CA ILE A 49 8.42 -7.53 1.13
C ILE A 49 8.28 -8.39 -0.13
N GLY A 50 7.12 -8.42 -0.74
CA GLY A 50 6.85 -9.19 -1.98
C GLY A 50 6.67 -8.32 -3.23
N PHE A 51 7.13 -7.05 -3.18
CA PHE A 51 6.90 -6.10 -4.27
C PHE A 51 7.97 -5.00 -4.30
N LEU A 52 8.45 -4.67 -5.49
CA LEU A 52 9.43 -3.61 -5.73
C LEU A 52 8.95 -2.70 -6.87
N VAL A 53 9.26 -1.42 -6.77
CA VAL A 53 9.19 -0.50 -7.91
C VAL A 53 10.47 -0.62 -8.74
N VAL A 54 10.34 -0.50 -10.06
CA VAL A 54 11.49 -0.50 -10.97
C VAL A 54 11.71 0.94 -11.40
N LEU A 55 12.86 1.47 -11.03
CA LEU A 55 13.23 2.86 -11.31
C LEU A 55 14.40 2.90 -12.29
N ASN A 56 14.29 3.76 -13.30
CA ASN A 56 15.39 4.11 -14.19
C ASN A 56 15.69 5.60 -14.01
N GLN A 57 16.88 5.93 -13.51
CA GLN A 57 17.29 7.32 -13.20
C GLN A 57 16.23 8.08 -12.38
N GLY A 58 15.61 7.41 -11.42
CA GLY A 58 14.56 7.96 -10.55
C GLY A 58 13.16 7.98 -11.16
N ALA A 59 12.98 7.67 -12.42
CA ALA A 59 11.68 7.55 -13.07
C ALA A 59 11.09 6.15 -12.89
N LEU A 60 9.80 6.05 -12.58
CA LEU A 60 9.08 4.78 -12.52
C LEU A 60 8.91 4.21 -13.94
N VAL A 61 9.53 3.05 -14.20
CA VAL A 61 9.46 2.36 -15.49
C VAL A 61 8.79 1.00 -15.43
N GLY A 62 8.50 0.52 -14.22
CA GLY A 62 7.83 -0.76 -14.03
C GLY A 62 7.67 -1.12 -12.55
N VAL A 63 7.09 -2.28 -12.34
CA VAL A 63 6.97 -2.91 -11.02
C VAL A 63 7.26 -4.41 -11.14
N LEU A 64 7.69 -5.01 -10.03
CA LEU A 64 8.02 -6.43 -9.95
C LEU A 64 7.48 -7.01 -8.64
N SER A 65 6.85 -8.17 -8.72
CA SER A 65 6.39 -8.92 -7.55
C SER A 65 7.00 -10.32 -7.49
N GLU A 66 7.00 -10.93 -6.29
CA GLU A 66 7.36 -12.34 -6.13
C GLU A 66 6.55 -13.27 -7.04
N ARG A 67 5.26 -12.95 -7.27
CA ARG A 67 4.40 -13.68 -8.20
C ARG A 67 4.93 -13.62 -9.63
N ASP A 68 5.44 -12.47 -10.08
CA ASP A 68 6.02 -12.33 -11.40
C ASP A 68 7.31 -13.15 -11.52
N CYS A 69 8.16 -13.12 -10.49
CA CYS A 69 9.37 -13.94 -10.43
C CYS A 69 9.03 -15.44 -10.49
N ALA A 70 8.06 -15.90 -9.69
CA ALA A 70 7.63 -17.29 -9.71
C ALA A 70 7.11 -17.71 -11.09
N ARG A 71 6.26 -16.91 -11.72
CA ARG A 71 5.60 -17.25 -12.99
C ARG A 71 6.52 -17.12 -14.20
N ARG A 72 7.30 -16.04 -14.26
CA ARG A 72 8.07 -15.68 -15.48
C ARG A 72 9.52 -16.15 -15.43
N VAL A 73 10.00 -16.57 -14.26
CA VAL A 73 11.37 -17.06 -14.08
C VAL A 73 11.34 -18.52 -13.66
N THR A 74 10.82 -18.85 -12.47
CA THR A 74 10.85 -20.21 -11.94
C THR A 74 10.09 -21.21 -12.82
N LEU A 75 8.81 -20.93 -13.13
CA LEU A 75 8.01 -21.82 -13.99
C LEU A 75 8.49 -21.82 -15.44
N ALA A 76 9.10 -20.74 -15.91
CA ALA A 76 9.70 -20.66 -17.24
C ALA A 76 11.10 -21.25 -17.30
N LYS A 77 11.64 -21.79 -16.18
CA LYS A 77 12.97 -22.39 -16.05
C LYS A 77 14.10 -21.45 -16.53
N ARG A 78 13.94 -20.15 -16.29
CA ARG A 78 14.98 -19.16 -16.55
C ARG A 78 15.93 -19.06 -15.35
N PRO A 79 17.24 -18.85 -15.55
CA PRO A 79 18.17 -18.61 -14.45
C PRO A 79 17.94 -17.21 -13.85
N PRO A 80 17.63 -17.06 -12.55
CA PRO A 80 17.32 -15.77 -11.95
C PRO A 80 18.48 -14.78 -11.95
N ASP A 81 19.70 -15.26 -11.89
CA ASP A 81 20.95 -14.51 -11.93
C ASP A 81 21.26 -13.92 -13.32
N ALA A 82 20.84 -14.61 -14.39
CA ALA A 82 21.02 -14.17 -15.76
C ALA A 82 19.78 -13.50 -16.38
N THR A 83 18.65 -13.49 -15.69
CA THR A 83 17.42 -12.81 -16.16
C THR A 83 17.36 -11.40 -15.60
N GLN A 84 17.24 -10.40 -16.46
CA GLN A 84 17.08 -9.01 -16.04
C GLN A 84 15.66 -8.70 -15.58
N VAL A 85 15.52 -7.77 -14.64
CA VAL A 85 14.23 -7.24 -14.18
C VAL A 85 13.41 -6.70 -15.36
N ALA A 86 14.06 -6.03 -16.32
CA ALA A 86 13.41 -5.49 -17.52
C ALA A 86 12.69 -6.55 -18.37
N ASP A 87 13.11 -7.82 -18.30
CA ASP A 87 12.52 -8.91 -19.08
C ASP A 87 11.18 -9.39 -18.53
N ILE A 88 10.96 -9.16 -17.24
CA ILE A 88 9.80 -9.71 -16.53
C ILE A 88 8.95 -8.67 -15.79
N MET A 89 9.40 -7.42 -15.64
CA MET A 89 8.63 -6.37 -14.98
C MET A 89 7.32 -6.08 -15.68
N VAL A 90 6.34 -5.59 -14.94
CA VAL A 90 5.10 -5.03 -15.47
C VAL A 90 5.34 -3.55 -15.76
N ARG A 91 5.18 -3.15 -17.03
CA ARG A 91 5.46 -1.77 -17.49
C ARG A 91 4.27 -0.84 -17.37
N GLU A 92 3.05 -1.37 -17.56
CA GLU A 92 1.82 -0.60 -17.39
C GLU A 92 1.49 -0.52 -15.89
N VAL A 93 2.04 0.49 -15.23
CA VAL A 93 1.95 0.64 -13.79
C VAL A 93 0.74 1.50 -13.42
N VAL A 94 -0.17 0.93 -12.64
CA VAL A 94 -1.24 1.69 -11.99
C VAL A 94 -0.66 2.35 -10.75
N THR A 95 -0.81 3.66 -10.63
CA THR A 95 -0.33 4.45 -9.50
C THR A 95 -1.47 5.17 -8.80
N ALA A 96 -1.26 5.57 -7.56
CA ALA A 96 -2.14 6.47 -6.83
C ALA A 96 -1.39 7.77 -6.52
N ASP A 97 -2.03 8.91 -6.70
CA ASP A 97 -1.52 10.17 -6.19
C ASP A 97 -1.66 10.23 -4.66
N LEU A 98 -0.74 10.91 -3.97
CA LEU A 98 -0.72 11.03 -2.52
C LEU A 98 -2.01 11.65 -1.94
N ALA A 99 -2.73 12.45 -2.73
CA ALA A 99 -4.01 13.04 -2.36
C ALA A 99 -5.21 12.06 -2.47
N ARG A 100 -5.02 10.86 -3.01
CA ARG A 100 -6.08 9.86 -3.13
C ARG A 100 -6.56 9.39 -1.76
N THR A 101 -7.85 9.03 -1.74
CA THR A 101 -8.48 8.48 -0.54
C THR A 101 -8.21 6.99 -0.36
N PHE A 102 -8.43 6.49 0.84
CA PHE A 102 -8.46 5.06 1.14
C PHE A 102 -9.39 4.29 0.17
N ALA A 103 -10.60 4.80 -0.05
CA ALA A 103 -11.58 4.16 -0.93
C ALA A 103 -11.13 4.14 -2.40
N ASP A 104 -10.44 5.19 -2.86
CA ASP A 104 -9.89 5.23 -4.22
C ASP A 104 -8.81 4.17 -4.41
N CYS A 105 -7.91 4.01 -3.43
CA CYS A 105 -6.88 2.98 -3.48
C CYS A 105 -7.47 1.57 -3.52
N LEU A 106 -8.48 1.28 -2.69
CA LEU A 106 -9.19 -0.01 -2.73
C LEU A 106 -9.86 -0.25 -4.08
N ARG A 107 -10.50 0.77 -4.64
CA ARG A 107 -11.16 0.68 -5.95
C ARG A 107 -10.16 0.38 -7.06
N LEU A 108 -9.03 1.09 -7.09
CA LEU A 108 -7.96 0.84 -8.06
C LEU A 108 -7.40 -0.57 -7.93
N MET A 109 -7.12 -1.04 -6.70
CA MET A 109 -6.64 -2.40 -6.48
C MET A 109 -7.63 -3.45 -6.97
N HIS A 110 -8.92 -3.25 -6.70
CA HIS A 110 -9.97 -4.16 -7.14
C HIS A 110 -10.12 -4.16 -8.68
N GLN A 111 -10.24 -2.98 -9.30
CA GLN A 111 -10.43 -2.84 -10.74
C GLN A 111 -9.29 -3.45 -11.56
N HIS A 112 -8.06 -3.31 -11.08
CA HIS A 112 -6.87 -3.82 -11.77
C HIS A 112 -6.38 -5.17 -11.25
N ASN A 113 -7.08 -5.78 -10.29
CA ASN A 113 -6.70 -7.05 -9.65
C ASN A 113 -5.26 -7.06 -9.13
N ILE A 114 -4.85 -5.95 -8.50
CA ILE A 114 -3.53 -5.73 -7.91
C ILE A 114 -3.64 -5.54 -6.39
N ARG A 115 -2.55 -5.77 -5.66
CA ARG A 115 -2.50 -5.66 -4.19
C ARG A 115 -1.50 -4.62 -3.69
N HIS A 116 -0.82 -3.96 -4.60
CA HIS A 116 0.17 -2.92 -4.32
C HIS A 116 -0.02 -1.79 -5.32
N LEU A 117 0.07 -0.56 -4.84
CA LEU A 117 0.02 0.65 -5.64
C LEU A 117 1.25 1.51 -5.29
N PRO A 118 2.12 1.79 -6.25
CA PRO A 118 3.07 2.88 -6.10
C PRO A 118 2.31 4.20 -5.92
N VAL A 119 2.72 4.96 -4.92
CA VAL A 119 2.15 6.27 -4.61
C VAL A 119 3.08 7.35 -5.11
N THR A 120 2.52 8.29 -5.86
CA THR A 120 3.26 9.38 -6.47
C THR A 120 2.90 10.72 -5.84
N ASP A 121 3.91 11.60 -5.77
CA ASP A 121 3.76 13.01 -5.43
C ASP A 121 4.59 13.82 -6.42
N GLY A 122 3.95 14.77 -7.12
CA GLY A 122 4.62 15.54 -8.17
C GLY A 122 5.27 14.69 -9.28
N GLY A 123 4.69 13.52 -9.60
CA GLY A 123 5.20 12.58 -10.63
C GLY A 123 6.35 11.67 -10.16
N LYS A 124 6.81 11.80 -8.93
CA LYS A 124 7.83 10.91 -8.34
C LYS A 124 7.18 9.88 -7.43
N VAL A 125 7.67 8.65 -7.45
CA VAL A 125 7.22 7.63 -6.50
C VAL A 125 7.80 7.95 -5.13
N VAL A 126 6.91 8.08 -4.14
CA VAL A 126 7.28 8.40 -2.76
C VAL A 126 7.05 7.24 -1.79
N ALA A 127 6.16 6.31 -2.14
CA ALA A 127 5.83 5.16 -1.30
C ALA A 127 5.17 4.04 -2.13
N VAL A 128 4.92 2.91 -1.48
CA VAL A 128 4.03 1.85 -1.96
C VAL A 128 2.98 1.60 -0.89
N VAL A 129 1.70 1.62 -1.25
CA VAL A 129 0.60 1.17 -0.39
C VAL A 129 0.17 -0.23 -0.80
N SER A 130 -0.01 -1.12 0.17
CA SER A 130 -0.49 -2.49 -0.06
C SER A 130 -1.92 -2.67 0.44
N ILE A 131 -2.59 -3.72 -0.04
CA ILE A 131 -3.91 -4.11 0.49
C ILE A 131 -3.86 -4.40 2.00
N ARG A 132 -2.72 -4.91 2.51
CA ARG A 132 -2.51 -5.16 3.94
C ARG A 132 -2.53 -3.85 4.74
N ASP A 133 -1.91 -2.79 4.22
CA ASP A 133 -1.92 -1.47 4.86
C ASP A 133 -3.35 -0.93 4.97
N LEU A 134 -4.12 -1.06 3.89
CA LEU A 134 -5.51 -0.62 3.85
C LEU A 134 -6.40 -1.46 4.79
N LEU A 135 -6.22 -2.77 4.84
CA LEU A 135 -6.96 -3.63 5.76
C LEU A 135 -6.62 -3.31 7.23
N SER A 136 -5.36 -3.09 7.54
CA SER A 136 -4.92 -2.69 8.89
C SER A 136 -5.56 -1.36 9.30
N GLU A 137 -5.62 -0.39 8.39
CA GLU A 137 -6.33 0.88 8.61
C GLU A 137 -7.81 0.65 8.87
N ALA A 138 -8.49 -0.18 8.06
CA ALA A 138 -9.90 -0.49 8.22
C ALA A 138 -10.21 -1.10 9.59
N VAL A 139 -9.42 -2.10 10.00
CA VAL A 139 -9.58 -2.75 11.32
C VAL A 139 -9.39 -1.74 12.45
N THR A 140 -8.34 -0.93 12.40
CA THR A 140 -8.04 0.09 13.42
C THR A 140 -9.14 1.15 13.48
N HIS A 141 -9.65 1.57 12.34
CA HIS A 141 -10.71 2.56 12.24
C HIS A 141 -12.03 2.04 12.83
N HIS A 142 -12.45 0.83 12.45
CA HIS A 142 -13.66 0.21 12.98
C HIS A 142 -13.57 -0.03 14.50
N ALA A 143 -12.42 -0.47 15.01
CA ALA A 143 -12.23 -0.63 16.46
C ALA A 143 -12.42 0.69 17.22
N LYS A 144 -11.95 1.81 16.66
CA LYS A 144 -12.15 3.13 17.25
C LYS A 144 -13.61 3.55 17.26
N ILE A 145 -14.34 3.32 16.16
CA ILE A 145 -15.78 3.63 16.07
C ILE A 145 -16.56 2.84 17.14
N ILE A 146 -16.29 1.54 17.24
CA ILE A 146 -16.96 0.69 18.24
C ILE A 146 -16.70 1.21 19.66
N ALA A 147 -15.46 1.51 20.01
CA ALA A 147 -15.11 2.03 21.33
C ALA A 147 -15.75 3.40 21.62
N GLU A 148 -15.90 4.24 20.62
CA GLU A 148 -16.57 5.55 20.76
C GLU A 148 -18.08 5.39 21.01
N LEU A 149 -18.73 4.51 20.26
CA LEU A 149 -20.17 4.18 20.44
C LEU A 149 -20.46 3.54 21.83
N GLU A 150 -19.57 2.65 22.30
CA GLU A 150 -19.69 2.06 23.62
C GLU A 150 -19.57 3.12 24.72
N ARG A 151 -18.65 4.05 24.58
CA ARG A 151 -18.45 5.16 25.51
C ARG A 151 -19.66 6.09 25.56
N GLU A 152 -20.22 6.45 24.41
CA GLU A 152 -21.44 7.27 24.33
C GLU A 152 -22.61 6.56 24.99
N ARG A 153 -22.79 5.27 24.74
CA ARG A 153 -23.84 4.45 25.36
C ARG A 153 -23.75 4.47 26.89
N LEU A 154 -22.55 4.28 27.44
CA LEU A 154 -22.33 4.33 28.89
C LEU A 154 -22.65 5.70 29.49
N THR A 155 -22.30 6.79 28.79
CA THR A 155 -22.57 8.16 29.22
C THR A 155 -24.06 8.45 29.29
N ILE A 156 -24.85 7.96 28.33
CA ILE A 156 -26.32 8.12 28.32
C ILE A 156 -26.94 7.39 29.55
N PHE A 157 -26.50 6.16 29.83
CA PHE A 157 -27.02 5.40 30.97
C PHE A 157 -26.67 6.00 32.33
N THR A 158 -25.51 6.63 32.47
CA THR A 158 -25.10 7.27 33.73
C THR A 158 -25.68 8.66 33.92
N SER A 159 -26.16 9.33 32.87
CA SER A 159 -26.76 10.65 32.93
C SER A 159 -28.28 10.60 33.23
N THR A 160 -28.89 9.41 33.18
CA THR A 160 -30.33 9.20 33.39
C THR A 160 -30.67 8.63 34.77
N ALA A 161 -29.67 8.38 35.61
CA ALA A 161 -29.78 7.93 37.00
C ALA A 161 -29.49 9.09 37.98
#